data_328817f5cc87d0acdf2273d5d659c816
#
_entry.id   328817f5cc87d0acdf2273d5d659c816
#
_cell.length_a   1.000
_cell.length_b   1.000
_cell.length_c   1.000
_cell.angle_alpha   90.00
_cell.angle_beta   90.00
_cell.angle_gamma   90.00
#
_symmetry.space_group_name_H-M   'P 1'
#
loop_
_entity.id
_entity.type
_entity.pdbx_description
1 polymer ?
#
loop_
_entity_poly.entity_id
_entity_poly.type
_entity_poly.pdbx_seq_one_letter_code
_entity_poly.pdbx_strand_id
1 'polypeptide(L)'
;RAAALLAWYDRHRRDLPWRALPGEAADPYRVWLSEIMLQQTRVTAVKPYFSGFLARWPNVGLLAEASGEEVMRAWAGLGYYSRARNLHACAKIVAGPLNGKFPDTEAGLQCLPGIGPYTAAAIAAIAFGRRAAAVDGNAERVFARLHAIETPLPAARSEIKAKAQEMVPAERPGDFAQAVMDLGATVCAPKLPACDICPLLKFCRGHALGCPESMPRKTPRRERPLRLGAAFFVRRRDGAVLVRARPETGLLGGMTELPGTAWETNFDAASAASQAPVKASYRKLERSVSHAFTHFGLRLDIYVAEVANTRRAPKCYRFVPDCGLDREALPSVMRKIIEAVRQNATSPRKRGEGRGSEKQKRSHRSC
;
A
#
# COMPACT_ATOMS: atom_id res chain seq x y z
N ARG A 1 8.56 19.65 27.82
CA ARG A 1 8.47 19.21 26.43
C ARG A 1 7.12 18.54 26.16
N ALA A 2 6.79 17.44 26.87
CA ALA A 2 5.51 16.74 26.70
C ALA A 2 4.30 17.65 26.96
N ALA A 3 4.30 18.43 28.04
CA ALA A 3 3.22 19.36 28.34
C ALA A 3 2.98 20.41 27.24
N ALA A 4 4.06 20.97 26.65
CA ALA A 4 3.94 21.94 25.56
C ALA A 4 3.33 21.30 24.30
N LEU A 5 3.72 20.05 24.00
CA LEU A 5 3.18 19.29 22.87
C LEU A 5 1.69 18.93 23.09
N LEU A 6 1.32 18.49 24.29
CA LEU A 6 -0.08 18.17 24.62
C LEU A 6 -0.97 19.41 24.58
N ALA A 7 -0.52 20.56 25.12
CA ALA A 7 -1.26 21.81 25.04
C ALA A 7 -1.46 22.31 23.61
N TRP A 8 -0.51 22.04 22.72
CA TRP A 8 -0.66 22.29 21.28
C TRP A 8 -1.66 21.30 20.67
N TYR A 9 -1.56 20.01 21.01
CA TYR A 9 -2.44 18.97 20.50
C TYR A 9 -3.91 19.24 20.84
N ASP A 10 -4.22 19.69 22.05
CA ASP A 10 -5.57 20.01 22.49
C ASP A 10 -6.25 21.04 21.58
N ARG A 11 -5.47 21.93 20.95
CA ARG A 11 -5.97 23.00 20.07
C ARG A 11 -5.90 22.67 18.57
N HIS A 12 -5.01 21.74 18.18
CA HIS A 12 -4.68 21.49 16.77
C HIS A 12 -4.83 20.03 16.35
N ARG A 13 -5.39 19.17 17.21
CA ARG A 13 -5.58 17.76 16.86
C ARG A 13 -6.36 17.61 15.55
N ARG A 14 -5.91 16.70 14.69
CA ARG A 14 -6.63 16.38 13.46
C ARG A 14 -7.91 15.64 13.76
N ASP A 15 -9.00 16.00 13.08
CA ASP A 15 -10.24 15.24 13.09
C ASP A 15 -10.11 14.02 12.16
N LEU A 16 -10.07 12.84 12.79
CA LEU A 16 -9.91 11.57 12.10
C LEU A 16 -10.94 10.57 12.62
N PRO A 17 -11.62 9.79 11.73
CA PRO A 17 -12.77 8.96 12.11
C PRO A 17 -12.44 7.83 13.08
N TRP A 18 -11.18 7.52 13.29
CA TRP A 18 -10.70 6.49 14.23
C TRP A 18 -10.28 7.03 15.60
N ARG A 19 -10.33 8.33 15.79
CA ARG A 19 -9.95 8.96 17.07
C ARG A 19 -11.15 9.12 17.98
N ALA A 20 -10.98 8.78 19.24
CA ALA A 20 -11.95 9.10 20.29
C ALA A 20 -12.07 10.62 20.47
N LEU A 21 -13.22 11.10 20.89
CA LEU A 21 -13.41 12.50 21.27
C LEU A 21 -12.62 12.82 22.54
N PRO A 22 -12.33 14.11 22.82
CA PRO A 22 -11.67 14.49 24.06
C PRO A 22 -12.44 13.98 25.29
N GLY A 23 -11.73 13.27 26.17
CA GLY A 23 -12.34 12.69 27.39
C GLY A 23 -12.98 11.32 27.21
N GLU A 24 -13.10 10.83 25.95
CA GLU A 24 -13.62 9.48 25.71
C GLU A 24 -12.49 8.45 25.67
N ALA A 25 -12.81 7.23 26.12
CA ALA A 25 -11.90 6.09 25.97
C ALA A 25 -11.82 5.66 24.51
N ALA A 26 -10.61 5.43 24.01
CA ALA A 26 -10.40 4.96 22.64
C ALA A 26 -10.78 3.47 22.56
N ASP A 27 -11.59 3.11 21.57
CA ASP A 27 -11.95 1.71 21.27
C ASP A 27 -10.76 0.96 20.67
N PRO A 28 -10.26 -0.11 21.32
CA PRO A 28 -9.12 -0.89 20.84
C PRO A 28 -9.31 -1.46 19.44
N TYR A 29 -10.53 -1.87 19.05
CA TYR A 29 -10.83 -2.35 17.73
C TYR A 29 -10.64 -1.26 16.66
N ARG A 30 -11.16 -0.06 16.91
CA ARG A 30 -11.03 1.08 15.99
C ARG A 30 -9.58 1.55 15.87
N VAL A 31 -8.85 1.60 16.99
CA VAL A 31 -7.42 1.96 16.99
C VAL A 31 -6.63 0.93 16.19
N TRP A 32 -6.77 -0.37 16.50
CA TRP A 32 -6.08 -1.44 15.78
C TRP A 32 -6.38 -1.43 14.26
N LEU A 33 -7.65 -1.34 13.89
CA LEU A 33 -8.08 -1.32 12.49
C LEU A 33 -7.42 -0.16 11.73
N SER A 34 -7.44 1.04 12.31
CA SER A 34 -6.83 2.21 11.70
C SER A 34 -5.30 2.09 11.57
N GLU A 35 -4.63 1.59 12.62
CA GLU A 35 -3.17 1.43 12.61
C GLU A 35 -2.71 0.42 11.54
N ILE A 36 -3.45 -0.68 11.34
CA ILE A 36 -3.15 -1.62 10.25
C ILE A 36 -3.42 -0.99 8.87
N MET A 37 -4.52 -0.24 8.70
CA MET A 37 -4.84 0.42 7.43
C MET A 37 -3.84 1.52 7.08
N LEU A 38 -3.32 2.24 8.06
CA LEU A 38 -2.37 3.34 7.87
C LEU A 38 -0.94 2.87 7.58
N GLN A 39 -0.62 1.58 7.77
CA GLN A 39 0.70 1.06 7.39
C GLN A 39 0.97 1.33 5.90
N GLN A 40 1.92 2.22 5.60
CA GLN A 40 2.33 2.60 4.23
C GLN A 40 1.18 3.15 3.34
N THR A 41 0.11 3.66 3.94
CA THR A 41 -1.05 4.21 3.22
C THR A 41 -1.38 5.61 3.77
N ARG A 42 -1.74 6.52 2.88
CA ARG A 42 -2.08 7.90 3.25
C ARG A 42 -3.43 7.98 3.95
N VAL A 43 -3.56 8.89 4.90
CA VAL A 43 -4.80 9.15 5.66
C VAL A 43 -6.02 9.34 4.76
N THR A 44 -5.88 10.15 3.70
CA THR A 44 -6.97 10.42 2.75
C THR A 44 -7.49 9.17 2.06
N ALA A 45 -6.61 8.22 1.75
CA ALA A 45 -7.00 6.95 1.14
C ALA A 45 -7.64 6.00 2.18
N VAL A 46 -7.22 6.04 3.45
CA VAL A 46 -7.73 5.16 4.50
C VAL A 46 -9.13 5.54 4.97
N LYS A 47 -9.46 6.84 5.07
CA LYS A 47 -10.75 7.32 5.61
C LYS A 47 -11.98 6.56 5.06
N PRO A 48 -12.21 6.46 3.74
CA PRO A 48 -13.38 5.77 3.21
C PRO A 48 -13.38 4.27 3.49
N TYR A 49 -12.22 3.62 3.48
CA TYR A 49 -12.11 2.19 3.81
C TYR A 49 -12.39 1.91 5.28
N PHE A 50 -11.87 2.73 6.17
CA PHE A 50 -12.12 2.61 7.61
C PHE A 50 -13.61 2.70 7.92
N SER A 51 -14.30 3.72 7.38
CA SER A 51 -15.74 3.88 7.55
C SER A 51 -16.52 2.71 6.94
N GLY A 52 -16.13 2.23 5.75
CA GLY A 52 -16.75 1.07 5.11
C GLY A 52 -16.57 -0.24 5.88
N PHE A 53 -15.38 -0.44 6.49
CA PHE A 53 -15.12 -1.60 7.35
C PHE A 53 -15.97 -1.56 8.63
N LEU A 54 -16.03 -0.42 9.31
CA LEU A 54 -16.84 -0.27 10.52
C LEU A 54 -18.36 -0.43 10.24
N ALA A 55 -18.84 0.08 9.11
CA ALA A 55 -20.22 -0.10 8.73
C ALA A 55 -20.56 -1.57 8.47
N ARG A 56 -19.62 -2.35 7.93
CA ARG A 56 -19.80 -3.76 7.60
C ARG A 56 -19.50 -4.69 8.79
N TRP A 57 -18.48 -4.37 9.56
CA TRP A 57 -18.00 -5.14 10.70
C TRP A 57 -17.72 -4.21 11.87
N PRO A 58 -18.76 -3.83 12.64
CA PRO A 58 -18.65 -2.84 13.73
C PRO A 58 -17.81 -3.30 14.92
N ASN A 59 -17.48 -4.60 15.00
CA ASN A 59 -16.61 -5.16 16.04
C ASN A 59 -15.73 -6.29 15.51
N VAL A 60 -14.76 -6.71 16.30
CA VAL A 60 -13.77 -7.73 15.92
C VAL A 60 -14.39 -9.11 15.70
N GLY A 61 -15.47 -9.45 16.41
CA GLY A 61 -16.18 -10.72 16.27
C GLY A 61 -16.80 -10.87 14.87
N LEU A 62 -17.57 -9.87 14.45
CA LEU A 62 -18.17 -9.85 13.11
C LEU A 62 -17.13 -9.86 12.00
N LEU A 63 -15.99 -9.18 12.20
CA LEU A 63 -14.88 -9.24 11.25
C LEU A 63 -14.24 -10.65 11.20
N ALA A 64 -14.15 -11.34 12.32
CA ALA A 64 -13.61 -12.69 12.38
C ALA A 64 -14.50 -13.74 11.70
N GLU A 65 -15.83 -13.56 11.76
CA GLU A 65 -16.83 -14.42 11.10
C GLU A 65 -16.88 -14.25 9.59
N ALA A 66 -16.43 -13.11 9.08
CA ALA A 66 -16.40 -12.84 7.64
C ALA A 66 -15.53 -13.85 6.90
N SER A 67 -15.84 -14.15 5.65
CA SER A 67 -14.96 -14.94 4.80
C SER A 67 -13.70 -14.14 4.43
N GLY A 68 -12.57 -14.82 4.25
CA GLY A 68 -11.34 -14.19 3.80
C GLY A 68 -11.51 -13.46 2.46
N GLU A 69 -12.36 -13.99 1.58
CA GLU A 69 -12.67 -13.37 0.28
C GLU A 69 -13.41 -12.03 0.45
N GLU A 70 -14.37 -11.94 1.36
CA GLU A 70 -15.10 -10.70 1.65
C GLU A 70 -14.17 -9.63 2.20
N VAL A 71 -13.28 -9.98 3.14
CA VAL A 71 -12.30 -9.05 3.70
C VAL A 71 -11.33 -8.58 2.62
N MET A 72 -10.82 -9.48 1.77
CA MET A 72 -9.92 -9.13 0.66
C MET A 72 -10.62 -8.24 -0.37
N ARG A 73 -11.89 -8.48 -0.65
CA ARG A 73 -12.71 -7.68 -1.57
C ARG A 73 -12.94 -6.27 -1.01
N ALA A 74 -13.27 -6.15 0.27
CA ALA A 74 -13.42 -4.86 0.94
C ALA A 74 -12.11 -4.07 1.03
N TRP A 75 -10.96 -4.77 1.08
CA TRP A 75 -9.63 -4.15 1.11
C TRP A 75 -9.13 -3.74 -0.28
N ALA A 76 -9.79 -4.18 -1.36
CA ALA A 76 -9.31 -4.00 -2.72
C ALA A 76 -9.07 -2.52 -3.05
N GLY A 77 -7.83 -2.18 -3.45
CA GLY A 77 -7.40 -0.81 -3.73
C GLY A 77 -6.45 -0.19 -2.70
N LEU A 78 -6.47 -0.61 -1.42
CA LEU A 78 -5.54 -0.13 -0.39
C LEU A 78 -4.09 -0.61 -0.59
N GLY A 79 -3.88 -1.68 -1.36
CA GLY A 79 -2.56 -2.26 -1.56
C GLY A 79 -2.03 -3.04 -0.34
N TYR A 80 -0.82 -3.61 -0.48
CA TYR A 80 -0.16 -4.39 0.59
C TYR A 80 -1.10 -5.43 1.23
N TYR A 81 -1.68 -6.29 0.42
CA TYR A 81 -2.78 -7.20 0.77
C TYR A 81 -2.46 -8.23 1.86
N SER A 82 -1.18 -8.45 2.15
CA SER A 82 -0.77 -9.21 3.34
C SER A 82 -1.31 -8.60 4.64
N ARG A 83 -1.53 -7.28 4.66
CA ARG A 83 -2.16 -6.61 5.81
C ARG A 83 -3.61 -7.07 6.00
N ALA A 84 -4.39 -7.19 4.93
CA ALA A 84 -5.77 -7.67 5.01
C ALA A 84 -5.84 -9.11 5.52
N ARG A 85 -4.95 -9.99 5.05
CA ARG A 85 -4.86 -11.37 5.55
C ARG A 85 -4.47 -11.42 7.02
N ASN A 86 -3.46 -10.68 7.40
CA ASN A 86 -3.02 -10.60 8.81
C ASN A 86 -4.09 -9.96 9.69
N LEU A 87 -4.79 -8.93 9.20
CA LEU A 87 -5.93 -8.31 9.89
C LEU A 87 -7.01 -9.37 10.18
N HIS A 88 -7.39 -10.15 9.19
CA HIS A 88 -8.41 -11.19 9.35
C HIS A 88 -7.94 -12.33 10.26
N ALA A 89 -6.68 -12.77 10.12
CA ALA A 89 -6.10 -13.77 11.03
C ALA A 89 -6.04 -13.25 12.48
N CYS A 90 -5.65 -11.99 12.67
CA CYS A 90 -5.64 -11.33 13.97
C CYS A 90 -7.06 -11.23 14.56
N ALA A 91 -8.06 -10.84 13.77
CA ALA A 91 -9.46 -10.79 14.21
C ALA A 91 -9.94 -12.14 14.74
N LYS A 92 -9.62 -13.24 14.06
CA LYS A 92 -9.97 -14.61 14.51
C LYS A 92 -9.32 -14.99 15.84
N ILE A 93 -8.06 -14.59 16.06
CA ILE A 93 -7.37 -14.85 17.32
C ILE A 93 -8.00 -14.02 18.45
N VAL A 94 -8.29 -12.75 18.18
CA VAL A 94 -8.88 -11.88 19.21
C VAL A 94 -10.30 -12.32 19.53
N ALA A 95 -11.11 -12.62 18.53
CA ALA A 95 -12.51 -13.03 18.74
C ALA A 95 -12.63 -14.42 19.41
N GLY A 96 -11.77 -15.38 19.05
CA GLY A 96 -11.79 -16.74 19.58
C GLY A 96 -10.95 -16.88 20.86
N PRO A 97 -9.64 -17.22 20.77
CA PRO A 97 -8.80 -17.50 21.96
C PRO A 97 -8.76 -16.38 23.00
N LEU A 98 -8.92 -15.11 22.58
CA LEU A 98 -8.85 -13.96 23.48
C LEU A 98 -10.24 -13.40 23.87
N ASN A 99 -11.32 -14.12 23.54
CA ASN A 99 -12.69 -13.76 23.93
C ASN A 99 -13.07 -12.31 23.58
N GLY A 100 -12.64 -11.82 22.43
CA GLY A 100 -12.92 -10.46 21.94
C GLY A 100 -12.07 -9.35 22.55
N LYS A 101 -11.10 -9.67 23.40
CA LYS A 101 -10.27 -8.68 24.12
C LYS A 101 -8.87 -8.61 23.55
N PHE A 102 -8.45 -7.43 23.12
CA PHE A 102 -7.06 -7.19 22.74
C PHE A 102 -6.15 -7.19 23.97
N PRO A 103 -4.93 -7.77 23.88
CA PRO A 103 -3.89 -7.57 24.89
C PRO A 103 -3.57 -6.08 25.06
N ASP A 104 -3.28 -5.66 26.28
CA ASP A 104 -3.03 -4.25 26.62
C ASP A 104 -1.54 -3.89 26.72
N THR A 105 -0.64 -4.87 26.51
CA THR A 105 0.82 -4.69 26.55
C THR A 105 1.43 -4.81 25.15
N GLU A 106 2.56 -4.12 24.92
CA GLU A 106 3.31 -4.23 23.66
C GLU A 106 3.68 -5.70 23.37
N ALA A 107 4.14 -6.44 24.36
CA ALA A 107 4.53 -7.84 24.19
C ALA A 107 3.35 -8.73 23.75
N GLY A 108 2.21 -8.61 24.41
CA GLY A 108 1.01 -9.37 24.06
C GLY A 108 0.47 -9.00 22.68
N LEU A 109 0.47 -7.72 22.32
CA LEU A 109 0.05 -7.23 21.02
C LEU A 109 0.97 -7.72 19.89
N GLN A 110 2.29 -7.80 20.11
CA GLN A 110 3.24 -8.28 19.10
C GLN A 110 3.10 -9.78 18.79
N CYS A 111 2.43 -10.56 19.62
CA CYS A 111 2.10 -11.95 19.33
C CYS A 111 1.00 -12.10 18.28
N LEU A 112 0.29 -11.01 17.94
CA LEU A 112 -0.82 -11.04 16.99
C LEU A 112 -0.35 -10.81 15.54
N PRO A 113 -0.96 -11.50 14.55
CA PRO A 113 -0.61 -11.36 13.16
C PRO A 113 -0.67 -9.91 12.66
N GLY A 114 0.38 -9.44 12.00
CA GLY A 114 0.45 -8.11 11.39
C GLY A 114 0.74 -6.95 12.36
N ILE A 115 0.91 -7.23 13.64
CA ILE A 115 1.24 -6.24 14.66
C ILE A 115 2.76 -6.26 14.92
N GLY A 116 3.45 -5.28 14.36
CA GLY A 116 4.86 -5.05 14.62
C GLY A 116 5.10 -4.13 15.83
N PRO A 117 6.38 -3.90 16.21
CA PRO A 117 6.73 -3.10 17.39
C PRO A 117 6.11 -1.70 17.43
N TYR A 118 6.03 -1.01 16.28
CA TYR A 118 5.36 0.29 16.18
C TYR A 118 3.86 0.18 16.47
N THR A 119 3.17 -0.72 15.75
CA THR A 119 1.72 -0.88 15.86
C THR A 119 1.33 -1.31 17.28
N ALA A 120 2.11 -2.19 17.92
CA ALA A 120 1.92 -2.60 19.29
C ALA A 120 2.03 -1.42 20.27
N ALA A 121 3.08 -0.59 20.13
CA ALA A 121 3.26 0.60 20.96
C ALA A 121 2.13 1.62 20.75
N ALA A 122 1.69 1.84 19.51
CA ALA A 122 0.58 2.75 19.19
C ALA A 122 -0.74 2.29 19.84
N ILE A 123 -1.09 1.00 19.69
CA ILE A 123 -2.31 0.43 20.30
C ILE A 123 -2.21 0.49 21.83
N ALA A 124 -1.08 0.06 22.42
CA ALA A 124 -0.87 0.09 23.86
C ALA A 124 -1.01 1.50 24.44
N ALA A 125 -0.45 2.50 23.77
CA ALA A 125 -0.54 3.89 24.23
C ALA A 125 -1.95 4.47 24.02
N ILE A 126 -2.52 4.35 22.83
CA ILE A 126 -3.75 5.05 22.44
C ILE A 126 -5.00 4.37 23.05
N ALA A 127 -5.08 3.04 22.98
CA ALA A 127 -6.26 2.31 23.42
C ALA A 127 -6.22 1.93 24.92
N PHE A 128 -5.02 1.77 25.47
CA PHE A 128 -4.86 1.23 26.83
C PHE A 128 -4.10 2.17 27.79
N GLY A 129 -3.71 3.36 27.35
CA GLY A 129 -3.01 4.33 28.19
C GLY A 129 -1.64 3.86 28.71
N ARG A 130 -1.01 2.90 28.03
CA ARG A 130 0.30 2.40 28.45
C ARG A 130 1.42 3.37 28.03
N ARG A 131 2.45 3.51 28.86
CA ARG A 131 3.62 4.35 28.55
C ARG A 131 4.49 3.69 27.48
N ALA A 132 4.05 3.73 26.23
CA ALA A 132 4.70 3.14 25.08
C ALA A 132 5.04 4.18 24.00
N ALA A 133 6.27 4.17 23.50
CA ALA A 133 6.71 5.08 22.46
C ALA A 133 6.33 4.56 21.07
N ALA A 134 5.27 5.11 20.50
CA ALA A 134 4.85 4.85 19.12
C ALA A 134 5.68 5.70 18.14
N VAL A 135 6.70 5.11 17.52
CA VAL A 135 7.63 5.82 16.63
C VAL A 135 7.42 5.36 15.19
N ASP A 136 6.60 6.12 14.45
CA ASP A 136 6.45 6.00 12.98
C ASP A 136 7.47 6.88 12.25
N GLY A 137 7.45 6.92 10.92
CA GLY A 137 8.35 7.77 10.14
C GLY A 137 8.20 9.28 10.40
N ASN A 138 7.05 9.75 10.90
CA ASN A 138 6.87 11.13 11.34
C ASN A 138 7.54 11.36 12.69
N ALA A 139 7.31 10.45 13.63
CA ALA A 139 7.96 10.48 14.94
C ALA A 139 9.49 10.32 14.82
N GLU A 140 10.00 9.40 13.97
CA GLU A 140 11.44 9.29 13.66
C GLU A 140 12.03 10.66 13.29
N ARG A 141 11.34 11.41 12.42
CA ARG A 141 11.78 12.73 11.99
C ARG A 141 11.72 13.77 13.10
N VAL A 142 10.61 13.80 13.85
CA VAL A 142 10.45 14.75 14.98
C VAL A 142 11.55 14.54 16.02
N PHE A 143 11.78 13.31 16.46
CA PHE A 143 12.76 13.00 17.49
C PHE A 143 14.21 13.15 16.99
N ALA A 144 14.49 12.78 15.74
CA ALA A 144 15.80 12.99 15.14
C ALA A 144 16.18 14.48 15.12
N ARG A 145 15.22 15.36 14.73
CA ARG A 145 15.42 16.81 14.74
C ARG A 145 15.48 17.40 16.14
N LEU A 146 14.57 16.98 17.03
CA LEU A 146 14.52 17.46 18.40
C LEU A 146 15.82 17.25 19.17
N HIS A 147 16.48 16.09 18.94
CA HIS A 147 17.71 15.70 19.62
C HIS A 147 18.97 15.87 18.78
N ALA A 148 18.85 16.33 17.52
CA ALA A 148 19.95 16.42 16.56
C ALA A 148 20.69 15.09 16.37
N ILE A 149 19.94 13.99 16.13
CA ILE A 149 20.50 12.67 15.95
C ILE A 149 21.13 12.58 14.56
N GLU A 150 22.43 12.44 14.50
CA GLU A 150 23.21 12.43 13.26
C GLU A 150 23.38 11.03 12.67
N THR A 151 23.23 10.00 13.47
CA THR A 151 23.29 8.59 13.03
C THR A 151 22.27 8.37 11.91
N PRO A 152 22.66 7.80 10.75
CA PRO A 152 21.72 7.55 9.67
C PRO A 152 20.68 6.46 9.99
N LEU A 153 19.47 6.60 9.46
CA LEU A 153 18.50 5.51 9.45
C LEU A 153 18.96 4.39 8.50
N PRO A 154 18.78 3.11 8.88
CA PRO A 154 17.97 2.61 10.00
C PRO A 154 18.73 2.48 11.34
N ALA A 155 20.05 2.69 11.40
CA ALA A 155 20.86 2.48 12.60
C ALA A 155 20.41 3.36 13.79
N ALA A 156 19.93 4.58 13.54
CA ALA A 156 19.42 5.50 14.56
C ALA A 156 18.12 5.06 15.26
N ARG A 157 17.41 4.05 14.79
CA ARG A 157 16.04 3.73 15.28
C ARG A 157 15.97 3.40 16.75
N SER A 158 16.95 2.65 17.28
CA SER A 158 17.02 2.31 18.70
C SER A 158 17.21 3.56 19.57
N GLU A 159 18.12 4.45 19.17
CA GLU A 159 18.36 5.72 19.84
C GLU A 159 17.12 6.62 19.81
N ILE A 160 16.49 6.75 18.65
CA ILE A 160 15.25 7.53 18.48
C ILE A 160 14.13 6.97 19.36
N LYS A 161 13.95 5.65 19.42
CA LYS A 161 12.94 5.02 20.27
C LYS A 161 13.21 5.28 21.74
N ALA A 162 14.46 5.19 22.19
CA ALA A 162 14.85 5.49 23.56
C ALA A 162 14.53 6.95 23.94
N LYS A 163 14.90 7.92 23.07
CA LYS A 163 14.59 9.33 23.27
C LYS A 163 13.10 9.62 23.25
N ALA A 164 12.34 8.93 22.44
CA ALA A 164 10.89 9.02 22.44
C ALA A 164 10.31 8.48 23.75
N GLN A 165 10.78 7.33 24.23
CA GLN A 165 10.29 6.69 25.46
C GLN A 165 10.58 7.55 26.71
N GLU A 166 11.72 8.24 26.78
CA GLU A 166 12.04 9.20 27.85
C GLU A 166 10.99 10.35 27.93
N MET A 167 10.39 10.71 26.79
CA MET A 167 9.43 11.82 26.72
C MET A 167 7.97 11.39 26.89
N VAL A 168 7.62 10.11 26.84
CA VAL A 168 6.24 9.65 27.03
C VAL A 168 5.80 9.96 28.46
N PRO A 169 4.78 10.81 28.65
CA PRO A 169 4.30 11.16 29.99
C PRO A 169 3.54 9.99 30.64
N ALA A 170 3.39 10.04 31.97
CA ALA A 170 2.59 9.06 32.71
C ALA A 170 1.09 9.24 32.41
N GLU A 171 0.66 10.49 32.31
CA GLU A 171 -0.70 10.83 31.94
C GLU A 171 -0.84 11.11 30.46
N ARG A 172 -1.94 10.69 29.84
CA ARG A 172 -2.26 10.93 28.43
C ARG A 172 -1.22 10.41 27.42
N PRO A 173 -0.62 9.20 27.62
CA PRO A 173 0.40 8.68 26.68
C PRO A 173 -0.17 8.46 25.26
N GLY A 174 -1.45 8.13 25.13
CA GLY A 174 -2.13 8.00 23.85
C GLY A 174 -2.26 9.32 23.10
N ASP A 175 -2.60 10.40 23.80
CA ASP A 175 -2.64 11.74 23.22
C ASP A 175 -1.24 12.21 22.83
N PHE A 176 -0.23 11.89 23.63
CA PHE A 176 1.17 12.19 23.30
C PHE A 176 1.61 11.49 22.01
N ALA A 177 1.30 10.21 21.85
CA ALA A 177 1.60 9.46 20.64
C ALA A 177 0.93 10.12 19.41
N GLN A 178 -0.37 10.43 19.50
CA GLN A 178 -1.10 11.10 18.44
C GLN A 178 -0.58 12.53 18.17
N ALA A 179 -0.19 13.26 19.21
CA ALA A 179 0.38 14.61 19.09
C ALA A 179 1.70 14.62 18.33
N VAL A 180 2.59 13.65 18.59
CA VAL A 180 3.85 13.50 17.84
C VAL A 180 3.58 13.20 16.37
N MET A 181 2.64 12.29 16.06
CA MET A 181 2.22 11.97 14.70
C MET A 181 1.66 13.20 13.98
N ASP A 182 0.80 13.98 14.65
CA ASP A 182 0.21 15.20 14.09
C ASP A 182 1.25 16.28 13.86
N LEU A 183 2.12 16.52 14.83
CA LEU A 183 3.22 17.47 14.70
C LEU A 183 4.09 17.13 13.48
N GLY A 184 4.45 15.85 13.33
CA GLY A 184 5.23 15.39 12.18
C GLY A 184 4.49 15.50 10.85
N ALA A 185 3.17 15.33 10.85
CA ALA A 185 2.37 15.40 9.62
C ALA A 185 2.07 16.84 9.18
N THR A 186 1.96 17.81 10.11
CA THR A 186 1.45 19.16 9.81
C THR A 186 2.48 20.28 10.00
N VAL A 187 3.38 20.18 10.97
CA VAL A 187 4.34 21.23 11.33
C VAL A 187 5.77 20.82 11.00
N CYS A 188 6.24 19.70 11.55
CA CYS A 188 7.59 19.22 11.33
C CYS A 188 7.68 18.41 10.01
N ALA A 189 7.30 19.02 8.89
CA ALA A 189 7.26 18.42 7.57
C ALA A 189 8.66 17.99 7.08
N PRO A 190 8.77 17.03 6.14
CA PRO A 190 10.08 16.57 5.61
C PRO A 190 10.90 17.69 5.01
N LYS A 191 10.25 18.55 4.21
CA LYS A 191 10.81 19.76 3.59
C LYS A 191 10.09 20.97 4.15
N LEU A 192 10.82 22.06 4.33
CA LEU A 192 10.28 23.34 4.82
C LEU A 192 9.41 23.17 6.09
N PRO A 193 9.99 22.68 7.21
CA PRO A 193 9.23 22.55 8.44
C PRO A 193 8.82 23.95 8.96
N ALA A 194 7.57 24.09 9.41
CA ALA A 194 7.04 25.33 9.96
C ALA A 194 7.50 25.49 11.43
N CYS A 195 8.79 25.77 11.61
CA CYS A 195 9.40 25.83 12.93
C CYS A 195 8.84 26.96 13.81
N ASP A 196 8.40 28.08 13.23
CA ASP A 196 7.90 29.26 13.94
C ASP A 196 6.65 28.97 14.78
N ILE A 197 5.81 28.02 14.32
CA ILE A 197 4.61 27.60 15.04
C ILE A 197 4.79 26.29 15.81
N CYS A 198 6.03 25.77 15.88
CA CYS A 198 6.29 24.47 16.52
C CYS A 198 6.30 24.59 18.04
N PRO A 199 5.48 23.82 18.76
CA PRO A 199 5.44 23.85 20.24
C PRO A 199 6.76 23.37 20.89
N LEU A 200 7.62 22.71 20.13
CA LEU A 200 8.89 22.19 20.60
C LEU A 200 10.10 23.03 20.15
N LEU A 201 9.88 24.21 19.52
CA LEU A 201 10.94 25.05 18.96
C LEU A 201 12.06 25.32 19.96
N LYS A 202 11.72 25.78 21.18
CA LYS A 202 12.67 26.11 22.26
C LYS A 202 13.55 24.93 22.72
N PHE A 203 13.16 23.73 22.38
CA PHE A 203 13.86 22.48 22.77
C PHE A 203 14.54 21.79 21.58
N CYS A 204 14.33 22.30 20.37
CA CYS A 204 14.77 21.62 19.14
C CYS A 204 16.23 21.92 18.82
N ARG A 205 17.12 20.95 19.05
CA ARG A 205 18.55 21.08 18.74
C ARG A 205 18.79 21.18 17.23
N GLY A 206 18.04 20.44 16.39
CA GLY A 206 18.19 20.52 14.93
C GLY A 206 17.85 21.91 14.37
N HIS A 207 16.88 22.62 14.98
CA HIS A 207 16.59 24.00 14.65
C HIS A 207 17.71 24.94 15.12
N ALA A 208 18.19 24.75 16.36
CA ALA A 208 19.28 25.55 16.90
C ALA A 208 20.57 25.45 16.07
N LEU A 209 20.81 24.32 15.42
CA LEU A 209 21.90 24.08 14.48
C LEU A 209 21.64 24.71 13.07
N GLY A 210 20.49 25.30 12.82
CA GLY A 210 20.14 25.93 11.54
C GLY A 210 19.82 24.95 10.39
N CYS A 211 19.82 23.63 10.63
CA CYS A 211 19.66 22.64 9.56
C CYS A 211 18.68 21.50 9.90
N PRO A 212 17.44 21.78 10.33
CA PRO A 212 16.50 20.72 10.73
C PRO A 212 16.18 19.77 9.57
N GLU A 213 16.24 20.21 8.33
CA GLU A 213 15.90 19.39 7.15
C GLU A 213 16.92 18.29 6.85
N SER A 214 18.17 18.45 7.34
CA SER A 214 19.22 17.43 7.20
C SER A 214 18.92 16.16 8.00
N MET A 215 17.94 16.21 8.89
CA MET A 215 17.59 15.11 9.81
C MET A 215 16.17 14.60 9.53
N PRO A 216 15.93 13.28 9.67
CA PRO A 216 16.91 12.23 9.91
C PRO A 216 17.80 11.97 8.69
N ARG A 217 19.09 11.72 8.91
CA ARG A 217 19.99 11.23 7.87
C ARG A 217 19.56 9.84 7.40
N LYS A 218 19.76 9.53 6.13
CA LYS A 218 19.40 8.22 5.56
C LYS A 218 20.58 7.62 4.83
N THR A 219 20.80 6.33 5.04
CA THR A 219 21.75 5.59 4.21
C THR A 219 21.27 5.62 2.75
N PRO A 220 22.17 5.84 1.77
CA PRO A 220 21.82 5.77 0.36
C PRO A 220 21.07 4.47 0.03
N ARG A 221 20.01 4.58 -0.76
CA ARG A 221 19.24 3.41 -1.19
C ARG A 221 20.06 2.64 -2.23
N ARG A 222 20.18 1.35 -2.05
CA ARG A 222 20.69 0.46 -3.10
C ARG A 222 19.76 0.55 -4.31
N GLU A 223 20.33 0.48 -5.51
CA GLU A 223 19.55 0.36 -6.73
C GLU A 223 18.63 -0.85 -6.67
N ARG A 224 17.41 -0.66 -7.16
CA ARG A 224 16.45 -1.76 -7.20
C ARG A 224 16.64 -2.55 -8.47
N PRO A 225 16.83 -3.88 -8.40
CA PRO A 225 16.91 -4.69 -9.61
C PRO A 225 15.61 -4.56 -10.42
N LEU A 226 15.73 -4.48 -11.73
CA LEU A 226 14.59 -4.52 -12.63
C LEU A 226 14.30 -5.99 -12.98
N ARG A 227 13.06 -6.42 -12.76
CA ARG A 227 12.54 -7.70 -13.19
C ARG A 227 11.66 -7.52 -14.42
N LEU A 228 11.74 -8.45 -15.32
CA LEU A 228 10.99 -8.48 -16.58
C LEU A 228 10.10 -9.73 -16.61
N GLY A 229 9.05 -9.68 -17.41
CA GLY A 229 8.16 -10.81 -17.62
C GLY A 229 7.08 -10.49 -18.64
N ALA A 230 6.17 -11.43 -18.85
CA ALA A 230 5.00 -11.27 -19.70
C ALA A 230 3.70 -11.48 -18.91
N ALA A 231 2.66 -10.78 -19.33
CA ALA A 231 1.29 -11.01 -18.89
C ALA A 231 0.41 -11.36 -20.10
N PHE A 232 -0.47 -12.33 -19.93
CA PHE A 232 -1.36 -12.80 -20.96
C PHE A 232 -2.80 -12.37 -20.67
N PHE A 233 -3.34 -11.48 -21.49
CA PHE A 233 -4.73 -11.09 -21.45
C PHE A 233 -5.51 -11.96 -22.43
N VAL A 234 -6.08 -13.05 -21.93
CA VAL A 234 -6.86 -14.00 -22.72
C VAL A 234 -8.35 -13.70 -22.53
N ARG A 235 -9.02 -13.27 -23.60
CA ARG A 235 -10.45 -12.93 -23.57
C ARG A 235 -11.24 -13.88 -24.44
N ARG A 236 -12.35 -14.38 -23.95
CA ARG A 236 -13.35 -15.07 -24.75
C ARG A 236 -14.17 -14.07 -25.56
N ARG A 237 -14.81 -14.52 -26.62
CA ARG A 237 -15.68 -13.67 -27.47
C ARG A 237 -16.88 -13.10 -26.71
N ASP A 238 -17.34 -13.74 -25.64
CA ASP A 238 -18.39 -13.24 -24.74
C ASP A 238 -17.87 -12.15 -23.75
N GLY A 239 -16.62 -11.75 -23.87
CA GLY A 239 -15.98 -10.73 -23.04
C GLY A 239 -15.35 -11.25 -21.75
N ALA A 240 -15.49 -12.52 -21.39
CA ALA A 240 -14.90 -13.06 -20.16
C ALA A 240 -13.37 -13.19 -20.27
N VAL A 241 -12.66 -12.81 -19.22
CA VAL A 241 -11.20 -12.74 -19.14
C VAL A 241 -10.67 -13.87 -18.25
N LEU A 242 -9.60 -14.52 -18.68
CA LEU A 242 -8.94 -15.60 -17.96
C LEU A 242 -8.13 -15.05 -16.80
N VAL A 243 -8.40 -15.54 -15.59
CA VAL A 243 -7.69 -15.16 -14.36
C VAL A 243 -7.43 -16.41 -13.50
N ARG A 244 -6.55 -16.28 -12.52
CA ARG A 244 -6.36 -17.28 -11.47
C ARG A 244 -6.14 -16.62 -10.11
N ALA A 245 -6.34 -17.35 -9.02
CA ALA A 245 -5.85 -16.96 -7.71
C ALA A 245 -4.37 -17.35 -7.58
N ARG A 246 -3.55 -16.43 -7.05
CA ARG A 246 -2.16 -16.72 -6.67
C ARG A 246 -2.13 -17.63 -5.44
N PRO A 247 -1.06 -18.44 -5.27
CA PRO A 247 -0.83 -19.12 -4.01
C PRO A 247 -0.94 -18.16 -2.82
N GLU A 248 -1.41 -18.65 -1.69
CA GLU A 248 -1.65 -17.80 -0.51
C GLU A 248 -0.37 -17.17 0.06
N THR A 249 0.77 -17.81 -0.14
CA THR A 249 2.08 -17.35 0.30
C THR A 249 2.81 -16.56 -0.78
N GLY A 250 3.77 -15.74 -0.37
CA GLY A 250 4.63 -14.98 -1.27
C GLY A 250 4.04 -13.64 -1.73
N LEU A 251 4.71 -13.04 -2.72
CA LEU A 251 4.35 -11.72 -3.25
C LEU A 251 2.96 -11.74 -3.89
N LEU A 252 2.08 -10.82 -3.47
CA LEU A 252 0.69 -10.72 -3.92
C LEU A 252 -0.14 -12.02 -3.69
N GLY A 253 0.24 -12.83 -2.69
CA GLY A 253 -0.42 -14.10 -2.40
C GLY A 253 -1.92 -13.95 -2.15
N GLY A 254 -2.71 -14.95 -2.59
CA GLY A 254 -4.18 -14.99 -2.48
C GLY A 254 -4.93 -14.00 -3.36
N MET A 255 -4.22 -13.14 -4.12
CA MET A 255 -4.86 -12.19 -5.03
C MET A 255 -5.17 -12.82 -6.38
N THR A 256 -6.14 -12.22 -7.07
CA THR A 256 -6.43 -12.55 -8.47
C THR A 256 -5.39 -11.95 -9.39
N GLU A 257 -4.89 -12.75 -10.35
CA GLU A 257 -3.95 -12.27 -11.37
C GLU A 257 -4.34 -12.72 -12.77
N LEU A 258 -3.88 -11.97 -13.76
CA LEU A 258 -3.83 -12.44 -15.14
C LEU A 258 -2.75 -13.51 -15.27
N PRO A 259 -2.89 -14.49 -16.16
CA PRO A 259 -1.80 -15.40 -16.48
C PRO A 259 -0.52 -14.66 -16.83
N GLY A 260 0.63 -15.19 -16.48
CA GLY A 260 1.91 -14.57 -16.78
C GLY A 260 3.09 -15.52 -16.58
N THR A 261 4.26 -15.07 -16.98
CA THR A 261 5.54 -15.76 -16.77
C THR A 261 6.09 -15.48 -15.38
N ALA A 262 7.16 -16.13 -14.99
CA ALA A 262 8.00 -15.72 -13.86
C ALA A 262 8.56 -14.30 -14.09
N TRP A 263 8.86 -13.57 -13.01
CA TRP A 263 9.43 -12.23 -13.04
C TRP A 263 10.92 -12.29 -12.72
N GLU A 264 11.74 -12.22 -13.76
CA GLU A 264 13.17 -12.49 -13.72
C GLU A 264 13.99 -11.31 -14.22
N THR A 265 15.25 -11.24 -13.81
CA THR A 265 16.18 -10.22 -14.34
C THR A 265 16.60 -10.54 -15.76
N ASN A 266 16.71 -11.83 -16.10
CA ASN A 266 17.09 -12.33 -17.42
C ASN A 266 15.88 -12.98 -18.10
N PHE A 267 14.93 -12.15 -18.52
CA PHE A 267 13.69 -12.60 -19.16
C PHE A 267 13.89 -12.71 -20.68
N ASP A 268 13.60 -13.90 -21.23
CA ASP A 268 13.57 -14.11 -22.69
C ASP A 268 12.16 -13.78 -23.24
N ALA A 269 12.06 -12.63 -23.89
CA ALA A 269 10.82 -12.19 -24.51
C ALA A 269 10.41 -13.04 -25.74
N ALA A 270 11.36 -13.70 -26.41
CA ALA A 270 11.07 -14.52 -27.60
C ALA A 270 10.29 -15.79 -27.23
N SER A 271 10.62 -16.40 -26.10
CA SER A 271 9.93 -17.60 -25.59
C SER A 271 8.66 -17.30 -24.78
N ALA A 272 8.33 -16.03 -24.53
CA ALA A 272 7.24 -15.66 -23.64
C ALA A 272 5.89 -16.29 -24.04
N ALA A 273 5.53 -16.22 -25.33
CA ALA A 273 4.25 -16.70 -25.83
C ALA A 273 4.06 -18.22 -25.65
N SER A 274 5.14 -19.01 -25.64
CA SER A 274 5.10 -20.46 -25.43
C SER A 274 4.72 -20.85 -23.98
N GLN A 275 4.91 -19.92 -23.03
CA GLN A 275 4.58 -20.11 -21.61
C GLN A 275 3.11 -19.76 -21.30
N ALA A 276 2.35 -19.34 -22.30
CA ALA A 276 0.95 -18.97 -22.10
C ALA A 276 0.11 -20.22 -21.73
N PRO A 277 -0.85 -20.11 -20.77
CA PRO A 277 -1.62 -21.26 -20.27
C PRO A 277 -2.64 -21.79 -21.29
N VAL A 278 -2.93 -21.03 -22.34
CA VAL A 278 -3.87 -21.39 -23.39
C VAL A 278 -3.19 -21.25 -24.76
N LYS A 279 -3.24 -22.28 -25.58
CA LYS A 279 -2.79 -22.20 -26.98
C LYS A 279 -3.74 -21.29 -27.76
N ALA A 280 -3.25 -20.16 -28.23
CA ALA A 280 -3.96 -19.15 -29.02
C ALA A 280 -2.97 -18.31 -29.83
N SER A 281 -3.48 -17.53 -30.78
CA SER A 281 -2.67 -16.53 -31.47
C SER A 281 -2.54 -15.29 -30.60
N TYR A 282 -1.35 -15.06 -30.08
CA TYR A 282 -1.04 -13.92 -29.22
C TYR A 282 -0.50 -12.74 -30.01
N ARG A 283 -1.07 -11.56 -29.78
CA ARG A 283 -0.54 -10.29 -30.26
C ARG A 283 0.12 -9.54 -29.10
N LYS A 284 1.40 -9.25 -29.22
CA LYS A 284 2.11 -8.38 -28.27
C LYS A 284 1.64 -6.93 -28.45
N LEU A 285 1.35 -6.23 -27.35
CA LEU A 285 1.13 -4.79 -27.38
C LEU A 285 2.46 -4.04 -27.45
N GLU A 286 2.49 -2.90 -28.12
CA GLU A 286 3.68 -2.03 -28.17
C GLU A 286 4.04 -1.49 -26.79
N ARG A 287 3.04 -1.24 -25.97
CA ARG A 287 3.19 -0.69 -24.62
C ARG A 287 3.34 -1.79 -23.58
N SER A 288 4.43 -1.73 -22.80
CA SER A 288 4.61 -2.53 -21.59
C SER A 288 4.08 -1.80 -20.35
N VAL A 289 3.79 -2.53 -19.29
CA VAL A 289 3.38 -1.98 -17.98
C VAL A 289 4.55 -2.03 -17.02
N SER A 290 4.85 -0.86 -16.42
CA SER A 290 5.84 -0.74 -15.36
C SER A 290 5.18 -0.58 -13.99
N HIS A 291 5.75 -1.26 -12.97
CA HIS A 291 5.30 -1.19 -11.60
C HIS A 291 6.50 -1.24 -10.64
N ALA A 292 6.49 -0.42 -9.60
CA ALA A 292 7.54 -0.41 -8.58
C ALA A 292 7.06 -1.15 -7.33
N PHE A 293 7.75 -2.22 -6.98
CA PHE A 293 7.64 -2.86 -5.67
C PHE A 293 8.67 -2.29 -4.70
N THR A 294 8.55 -2.63 -3.43
CA THR A 294 9.48 -2.15 -2.39
C THR A 294 10.93 -2.55 -2.67
N HIS A 295 11.15 -3.76 -3.21
CA HIS A 295 12.49 -4.34 -3.36
C HIS A 295 12.98 -4.42 -4.81
N PHE A 296 12.11 -4.23 -5.81
CA PHE A 296 12.47 -4.28 -7.23
C PHE A 296 11.50 -3.47 -8.11
N GLY A 297 11.95 -3.07 -9.29
CA GLY A 297 11.11 -2.60 -10.38
C GLY A 297 10.60 -3.78 -11.21
N LEU A 298 9.39 -3.69 -11.75
CA LEU A 298 8.82 -4.70 -12.64
C LEU A 298 8.41 -4.04 -13.94
N ARG A 299 8.73 -4.68 -15.09
CA ARG A 299 8.22 -4.34 -16.41
C ARG A 299 7.64 -5.59 -17.05
N LEU A 300 6.37 -5.52 -17.47
CA LEU A 300 5.65 -6.62 -18.08
C LEU A 300 5.29 -6.29 -19.53
N ASP A 301 5.67 -7.15 -20.44
CA ASP A 301 5.15 -7.16 -21.80
C ASP A 301 3.74 -7.75 -21.80
N ILE A 302 2.83 -7.19 -22.58
CA ILE A 302 1.43 -7.60 -22.60
C ILE A 302 1.15 -8.36 -23.90
N TYR A 303 0.64 -9.56 -23.76
CA TYR A 303 0.20 -10.42 -24.85
C TYR A 303 -1.33 -10.59 -24.78
N VAL A 304 -2.02 -10.28 -25.87
CA VAL A 304 -3.49 -10.35 -25.95
C VAL A 304 -3.91 -11.44 -26.91
N ALA A 305 -4.85 -12.28 -26.50
CA ALA A 305 -5.46 -13.28 -27.37
C ALA A 305 -6.97 -13.33 -27.16
N GLU A 306 -7.70 -13.61 -28.25
CA GLU A 306 -9.13 -13.92 -28.20
C GLU A 306 -9.36 -15.39 -28.45
N VAL A 307 -10.26 -16.01 -27.70
CA VAL A 307 -10.59 -17.45 -27.80
C VAL A 307 -12.11 -17.66 -27.92
N ALA A 308 -12.49 -18.81 -28.45
CA ALA A 308 -13.92 -19.16 -28.60
C ALA A 308 -14.63 -19.25 -27.23
N ASN A 309 -15.95 -19.01 -27.22
CA ASN A 309 -16.77 -19.10 -26.00
C ASN A 309 -16.80 -20.49 -25.38
N THR A 310 -16.62 -21.54 -26.20
CA THR A 310 -16.54 -22.93 -25.77
C THR A 310 -15.22 -23.27 -25.08
N ARG A 311 -14.22 -22.35 -25.09
CA ARG A 311 -12.92 -22.59 -24.46
C ARG A 311 -13.08 -22.72 -22.95
N ARG A 312 -12.74 -23.89 -22.42
CA ARG A 312 -12.67 -24.15 -20.97
C ARG A 312 -11.40 -23.54 -20.39
N ALA A 313 -11.50 -23.05 -19.16
CA ALA A 313 -10.34 -22.59 -18.42
C ALA A 313 -9.40 -23.78 -18.08
N PRO A 314 -8.08 -23.64 -18.19
CA PRO A 314 -7.14 -24.62 -17.69
C PRO A 314 -7.27 -24.82 -16.17
N LYS A 315 -6.69 -25.90 -15.64
CA LYS A 315 -6.65 -26.17 -14.20
C LYS A 315 -6.12 -24.93 -13.45
N CYS A 316 -6.75 -24.59 -12.33
CA CYS A 316 -6.42 -23.42 -11.49
C CYS A 316 -6.75 -22.06 -12.10
N TYR A 317 -7.35 -22.00 -13.30
CA TYR A 317 -7.82 -20.76 -13.92
C TYR A 317 -9.35 -20.75 -14.01
N ARG A 318 -9.91 -19.54 -14.15
CA ARG A 318 -11.33 -19.31 -14.40
C ARG A 318 -11.54 -18.13 -15.33
N PHE A 319 -12.64 -18.13 -16.06
CA PHE A 319 -13.07 -16.97 -16.82
C PHE A 319 -14.00 -16.11 -15.97
N VAL A 320 -13.74 -14.81 -15.92
CA VAL A 320 -14.53 -13.81 -15.20
C VAL A 320 -15.06 -12.80 -16.24
N PRO A 321 -16.37 -12.49 -16.24
CA PRO A 321 -16.89 -11.43 -17.10
C PRO A 321 -16.13 -10.12 -16.92
N ASP A 322 -15.91 -9.35 -17.99
CA ASP A 322 -15.12 -8.10 -17.93
C ASP A 322 -15.72 -7.11 -16.89
N CYS A 323 -17.07 -7.03 -16.80
CA CYS A 323 -17.76 -6.23 -15.76
C CYS A 323 -17.55 -6.76 -14.32
N GLY A 324 -17.14 -8.00 -14.17
CA GLY A 324 -16.83 -8.62 -12.88
C GLY A 324 -15.40 -8.40 -12.40
N LEU A 325 -14.48 -7.99 -13.28
CA LEU A 325 -13.06 -7.80 -12.94
C LEU A 325 -12.85 -6.74 -11.85
N ASP A 326 -13.69 -5.73 -11.78
CA ASP A 326 -13.57 -4.67 -10.77
C ASP A 326 -13.91 -5.18 -9.35
N ARG A 327 -14.64 -6.31 -9.26
CA ARG A 327 -14.97 -6.98 -7.99
C ARG A 327 -13.90 -7.99 -7.55
N GLU A 328 -12.93 -8.28 -8.43
CA GLU A 328 -11.83 -9.19 -8.14
C GLU A 328 -10.75 -8.51 -7.28
N ALA A 329 -10.07 -9.30 -6.45
CA ALA A 329 -8.93 -8.85 -5.65
C ALA A 329 -7.69 -8.65 -6.52
N LEU A 330 -7.77 -7.79 -7.54
CA LEU A 330 -6.69 -7.51 -8.48
C LEU A 330 -5.66 -6.55 -7.90
N PRO A 331 -4.36 -6.90 -7.88
CA PRO A 331 -3.30 -5.95 -7.52
C PRO A 331 -3.19 -4.81 -8.53
N SER A 332 -2.64 -3.68 -8.09
CA SER A 332 -2.49 -2.48 -8.92
C SER A 332 -1.76 -2.75 -10.25
N VAL A 333 -0.80 -3.68 -10.26
CA VAL A 333 -0.09 -4.05 -11.50
C VAL A 333 -1.03 -4.73 -12.51
N MET A 334 -1.94 -5.60 -12.06
CA MET A 334 -2.92 -6.27 -12.93
C MET A 334 -3.98 -5.29 -13.43
N ARG A 335 -4.45 -4.37 -12.57
CA ARG A 335 -5.36 -3.28 -12.99
C ARG A 335 -4.76 -2.41 -14.09
N LYS A 336 -3.46 -2.05 -13.98
CA LYS A 336 -2.74 -1.32 -15.02
C LYS A 336 -2.67 -2.08 -16.35
N ILE A 337 -2.51 -3.41 -16.31
CA ILE A 337 -2.49 -4.23 -17.53
C ILE A 337 -3.86 -4.22 -18.19
N ILE A 338 -4.94 -4.44 -17.43
CA ILE A 338 -6.32 -4.42 -17.93
C ILE A 338 -6.64 -3.07 -18.56
N GLU A 339 -6.27 -1.98 -17.89
CA GLU A 339 -6.45 -0.63 -18.39
C GLU A 339 -5.67 -0.39 -19.70
N ALA A 340 -4.41 -0.81 -19.78
CA ALA A 340 -3.60 -0.70 -21.00
C ALA A 340 -4.22 -1.46 -22.17
N VAL A 341 -4.81 -2.63 -21.92
CA VAL A 341 -5.52 -3.41 -22.95
C VAL A 341 -6.80 -2.69 -23.40
N ARG A 342 -7.59 -2.18 -22.47
CA ARG A 342 -8.83 -1.43 -22.76
C ARG A 342 -8.53 -0.17 -23.59
N GLN A 343 -7.50 0.60 -23.22
CA GLN A 343 -7.06 1.78 -23.98
C GLN A 343 -6.59 1.43 -25.40
N ASN A 344 -5.89 0.32 -25.57
CA ASN A 344 -5.45 -0.13 -26.90
C ASN A 344 -6.60 -0.60 -27.81
N ALA A 345 -7.69 -1.08 -27.20
CA ALA A 345 -8.90 -1.48 -27.97
C ALA A 345 -9.72 -0.28 -28.46
N THR A 346 -9.65 0.86 -27.79
CA THR A 346 -10.37 2.10 -28.14
C THR A 346 -9.59 3.01 -29.09
N SER A 347 -8.28 2.80 -29.29
CA SER A 347 -7.50 3.56 -30.27
C SER A 347 -7.84 3.11 -31.70
N PRO A 348 -8.27 4.00 -32.61
CA PRO A 348 -8.55 3.64 -34.00
C PRO A 348 -7.29 3.09 -34.66
N ARG A 349 -7.37 1.90 -35.25
CA ARG A 349 -6.31 1.32 -36.06
C ARG A 349 -5.94 2.34 -37.15
N LYS A 350 -4.72 2.83 -37.17
CA LYS A 350 -4.14 3.46 -38.37
C LYS A 350 -4.25 2.44 -39.48
N ARG A 351 -5.21 2.63 -40.38
CA ARG A 351 -5.26 1.88 -41.65
C ARG A 351 -4.00 2.22 -42.41
N GLY A 352 -3.20 1.20 -42.69
CA GLY A 352 -2.04 1.34 -43.50
C GLY A 352 -2.42 1.91 -44.89
N GLU A 353 -1.91 3.06 -45.21
CA GLU A 353 -1.81 3.54 -46.59
C GLU A 353 -0.75 2.69 -47.27
N GLY A 354 -1.25 1.71 -47.99
CA GLY A 354 -0.47 0.93 -48.92
C GLY A 354 -1.29 0.73 -50.18
N ARG A 355 -1.10 1.61 -51.15
CA ARG A 355 -1.18 1.26 -52.56
C ARG A 355 -0.55 2.36 -53.40
N GLY A 356 0.55 1.98 -54.04
CA GLY A 356 1.19 2.76 -55.05
C GLY A 356 0.26 3.08 -56.23
N SER A 357 0.49 4.18 -56.82
CA SER A 357 0.17 4.38 -58.25
C SER A 357 1.40 4.90 -58.95
N GLU A 358 2.05 3.96 -59.58
CA GLU A 358 2.89 4.16 -60.76
C GLU A 358 2.04 4.79 -61.87
N LYS A 359 2.37 5.99 -62.33
CA LYS A 359 2.03 6.44 -63.68
C LYS A 359 2.99 7.52 -64.18
N GLN A 360 3.85 7.06 -65.10
CA GLN A 360 4.09 7.55 -66.45
C GLN A 360 4.62 8.98 -66.61
N LYS A 361 5.90 8.98 -66.97
CA LYS A 361 6.55 10.02 -67.76
C LYS A 361 5.76 10.32 -69.01
N ARG A 362 5.48 11.58 -69.27
CA ARG A 362 5.42 12.13 -70.66
C ARG A 362 6.08 13.47 -70.68
N SER A 363 7.06 13.54 -71.56
CA SER A 363 7.71 14.71 -72.06
C SER A 363 6.72 15.69 -72.73
N HIS A 364 6.90 16.97 -72.55
CA HIS A 364 6.87 17.88 -73.73
C HIS A 364 7.63 19.18 -73.38
N ARG A 365 8.32 19.57 -74.38
CA ARG A 365 9.18 20.75 -74.56
C ARG A 365 8.39 22.04 -74.69
N SER A 366 9.11 23.13 -74.42
CA SER A 366 9.05 24.46 -75.08
C SER A 366 7.93 25.42 -74.62
N CYS A 367 8.21 26.51 -74.04
CA CYS A 367 8.78 27.82 -74.40
C CYS A 367 9.13 28.57 -73.11
#